data_c0a9e422557f5256649a16c284a92b08
#
_entry.id   c0a9e422557f5256649a16c284a92b08
#
_cell.length_a   1.000
_cell.length_b   1.000
_cell.length_c   1.000
_cell.angle_alpha   90.00
_cell.angle_beta   90.00
_cell.angle_gamma   90.00
#
_symmetry.space_group_name_H-M   'P 1'
#
loop_
_entity.id
_entity.type
_entity.pdbx_description
1 polymer ?
#
loop_
_entity_poly.entity_id
_entity_poly.type
_entity_poly.pdbx_seq_one_letter_code
_entity_poly.pdbx_strand_id
1 'polypeptide(L)'
;MKRWLAVVLMVMFVLAVSGPSYAVSKVKIATETVFIDAVDPGIKLHVSNKYQSGKKAFPADKIVLFVHGATYPSETAFDIALPGGSWMDYVAERGYDAYLVDIRGYGRSTRPASMDAPPDQNPAFADTADAIKDVGAAVDFISKRRNVNKINLIGWSWGTTVMGGFTAQNNDKVVKLVLYAPLWTLKEPPPFSGSGAYRTVTKEAARARGLRGIPDARKEEISPQAWFDKWWDANLATDPAGAKRTPPVLRAPNGVLKDIVEFLGKGKPLYNPSDIRVPTLLIVAEWDQDTPLFMAQEVFSRLVNTPYKREVVLAEGTHAIVVEKNRMELIREVQRFLDEKR
;
A
#
# COMPACT_ATOMS: atom_id res chain seq x y z
N MET A 1 10.10 -28.46 -84.15
CA MET A 1 9.76 -27.28 -83.41
C MET A 1 9.96 -27.59 -81.92
N LYS A 2 11.12 -27.20 -81.31
CA LYS A 2 11.43 -27.44 -79.95
C LYS A 2 11.36 -26.06 -79.22
N ARG A 3 10.39 -25.87 -78.26
CA ARG A 3 10.26 -24.70 -77.47
C ARG A 3 11.15 -24.88 -76.20
N TRP A 4 12.08 -23.95 -76.01
CA TRP A 4 12.89 -23.84 -74.79
C TRP A 4 12.16 -22.94 -73.82
N LEU A 5 11.84 -23.44 -72.60
CA LEU A 5 11.38 -22.66 -71.50
C LEU A 5 12.63 -22.18 -70.73
N ALA A 6 12.83 -20.89 -70.66
CA ALA A 6 13.83 -20.29 -69.80
C ALA A 6 13.18 -20.03 -68.38
N VAL A 7 13.72 -20.69 -67.36
CA VAL A 7 13.36 -20.44 -65.97
C VAL A 7 14.28 -19.35 -65.41
N VAL A 8 13.71 -18.18 -65.13
CA VAL A 8 14.43 -17.07 -64.45
C VAL A 8 14.35 -17.32 -62.97
N LEU A 9 15.48 -17.65 -62.32
CA LEU A 9 15.61 -17.73 -60.86
C LEU A 9 15.85 -16.32 -60.29
N MET A 10 14.84 -15.78 -59.61
CA MET A 10 14.95 -14.49 -58.89
C MET A 10 15.49 -14.76 -57.49
N VAL A 11 16.76 -14.48 -57.27
CA VAL A 11 17.39 -14.54 -55.92
C VAL A 11 17.08 -13.25 -55.17
N MET A 12 16.17 -13.34 -54.19
CA MET A 12 15.95 -12.23 -53.26
C MET A 12 17.08 -12.19 -52.21
N PHE A 13 17.92 -11.21 -52.26
CA PHE A 13 18.84 -10.86 -51.17
C PHE A 13 18.05 -10.14 -50.06
N VAL A 14 17.79 -10.82 -48.95
CA VAL A 14 17.29 -10.17 -47.72
C VAL A 14 18.51 -9.57 -46.99
N LEU A 15 18.69 -8.28 -47.10
CA LEU A 15 19.63 -7.52 -46.27
C LEU A 15 19.03 -7.44 -44.86
N ALA A 16 19.55 -8.26 -43.96
CA ALA A 16 19.28 -8.12 -42.53
C ALA A 16 20.00 -6.85 -42.04
N VAL A 17 19.25 -5.75 -41.89
CA VAL A 17 19.74 -4.54 -41.22
C VAL A 17 19.70 -4.84 -39.71
N SER A 18 20.85 -5.25 -39.14
CA SER A 18 21.07 -5.31 -37.71
C SER A 18 21.25 -3.86 -37.19
N GLY A 19 20.14 -3.23 -36.81
CA GLY A 19 20.18 -1.98 -36.07
C GLY A 19 20.85 -2.19 -34.70
N PRO A 20 21.53 -1.18 -34.14
CA PRO A 20 22.17 -1.29 -32.84
C PRO A 20 21.09 -1.61 -31.81
N SER A 21 21.18 -2.77 -31.17
CA SER A 21 20.39 -3.15 -30.01
C SER A 21 20.86 -2.28 -28.85
N TYR A 22 20.15 -1.18 -28.58
CA TYR A 22 20.35 -0.41 -27.37
C TYR A 22 19.82 -1.28 -26.22
N ALA A 23 20.72 -1.97 -25.53
CA ALA A 23 20.41 -2.56 -24.24
C ALA A 23 20.02 -1.43 -23.29
N VAL A 24 18.72 -1.28 -23.00
CA VAL A 24 18.24 -0.37 -21.97
C VAL A 24 18.87 -0.86 -20.67
N SER A 25 19.87 -0.16 -20.16
CA SER A 25 20.49 -0.52 -18.89
C SER A 25 19.42 -0.45 -17.81
N LYS A 26 19.16 -1.59 -17.15
CA LYS A 26 18.17 -1.67 -16.08
C LYS A 26 18.61 -0.73 -14.96
N VAL A 27 17.77 0.24 -14.61
CA VAL A 27 18.05 1.21 -13.54
C VAL A 27 18.37 0.43 -12.26
N LYS A 28 19.55 0.69 -11.68
CA LYS A 28 19.93 0.06 -10.41
C LYS A 28 19.23 0.75 -9.26
N ILE A 29 18.49 -0.02 -8.45
CA ILE A 29 17.79 0.46 -7.26
C ILE A 29 18.63 0.18 -6.02
N ALA A 30 18.82 1.20 -5.20
CA ALA A 30 19.35 1.10 -3.85
C ALA A 30 18.19 0.85 -2.89
N THR A 31 18.43 -0.03 -1.90
CA THR A 31 17.49 -0.32 -0.81
C THR A 31 18.19 -0.05 0.51
N GLU A 32 17.50 0.67 1.40
CA GLU A 32 17.97 0.95 2.74
C GLU A 32 16.89 0.63 3.76
N THR A 33 17.29 0.20 4.94
CA THR A 33 16.41 -0.04 6.09
C THR A 33 16.94 0.73 7.29
N VAL A 34 16.06 1.47 7.96
CA VAL A 34 16.39 2.22 9.16
C VAL A 34 15.29 2.03 10.23
N PHE A 35 15.68 2.18 11.49
CA PHE A 35 14.76 2.27 12.61
C PHE A 35 14.81 3.68 13.17
N ILE A 36 13.67 4.34 13.21
CA ILE A 36 13.51 5.69 13.74
C ILE A 36 12.78 5.66 15.08
N ASP A 37 13.00 6.66 15.93
CA ASP A 37 12.21 6.81 17.15
C ASP A 37 10.80 7.31 16.78
N ALA A 38 9.76 6.69 17.37
CA ALA A 38 8.43 7.28 17.40
C ALA A 38 8.38 8.45 18.39
N VAL A 39 7.28 9.20 18.41
CA VAL A 39 7.03 10.26 19.39
C VAL A 39 6.94 9.67 20.80
N ASP A 40 6.29 8.52 20.95
CA ASP A 40 6.14 7.85 22.23
C ASP A 40 7.42 7.07 22.61
N PRO A 41 7.92 7.19 23.86
CA PRO A 41 9.17 6.58 24.28
C PRO A 41 9.19 5.04 24.13
N GLY A 42 10.34 4.50 23.74
CA GLY A 42 10.56 3.06 23.64
C GLY A 42 9.99 2.41 22.37
N ILE A 43 9.37 3.17 21.50
CA ILE A 43 8.85 2.68 20.20
C ILE A 43 9.83 3.05 19.10
N LYS A 44 10.33 2.03 18.40
CA LYS A 44 11.12 2.15 17.16
C LYS A 44 10.25 1.77 15.97
N LEU A 45 10.23 2.61 14.96
CA LEU A 45 9.49 2.36 13.72
C LEU A 45 10.44 1.90 12.63
N HIS A 46 10.10 0.80 11.98
CA HIS A 46 10.79 0.30 10.80
C HIS A 46 10.42 1.17 9.59
N VAL A 47 11.44 1.69 8.91
CA VAL A 47 11.31 2.44 7.66
C VAL A 47 12.19 1.78 6.61
N SER A 48 11.63 1.42 5.48
CA SER A 48 12.38 0.99 4.28
C SER A 48 12.35 2.06 3.22
N ASN A 49 13.43 2.19 2.45
CA ASN A 49 13.58 3.20 1.41
C ASN A 49 14.17 2.57 0.15
N LYS A 50 13.59 2.87 -1.01
CA LYS A 50 14.09 2.48 -2.34
C LYS A 50 14.20 3.68 -3.26
N TYR A 51 15.31 3.79 -3.98
CA TYR A 51 15.57 4.88 -4.91
C TYR A 51 16.63 4.49 -5.96
N GLN A 52 16.74 5.28 -7.03
CA GLN A 52 17.77 5.07 -8.05
C GLN A 52 19.17 5.22 -7.43
N SER A 53 20.00 4.17 -7.57
CA SER A 53 21.35 4.14 -7.02
C SER A 53 22.19 5.32 -7.52
N GLY A 54 22.89 6.00 -6.59
CA GLY A 54 23.68 7.19 -6.89
C GLY A 54 22.92 8.51 -6.88
N LYS A 55 21.60 8.51 -6.90
CA LYS A 55 20.81 9.73 -6.80
C LYS A 55 20.75 10.20 -5.34
N LYS A 56 21.18 11.42 -5.07
CA LYS A 56 21.30 11.97 -3.70
C LYS A 56 20.24 13.00 -3.35
N ALA A 57 19.68 13.69 -4.34
CA ALA A 57 18.68 14.75 -4.16
C ALA A 57 17.38 14.41 -4.88
N PHE A 58 16.26 14.67 -4.21
CA PHE A 58 14.91 14.47 -4.72
C PHE A 58 14.08 15.70 -4.43
N PRO A 59 13.37 16.26 -5.43
CA PRO A 59 12.40 17.30 -5.16
C PRO A 59 11.20 16.73 -4.39
N ALA A 60 10.51 17.56 -3.66
CA ALA A 60 9.40 17.18 -2.77
C ALA A 60 8.32 16.33 -3.45
N ASP A 61 7.98 16.64 -4.72
CA ASP A 61 6.99 15.93 -5.53
C ASP A 61 7.46 14.54 -6.03
N LYS A 62 8.73 14.20 -5.82
CA LYS A 62 9.32 12.89 -6.14
C LYS A 62 9.68 12.07 -4.90
N ILE A 63 9.16 12.42 -3.75
CA ILE A 63 9.28 11.65 -2.51
C ILE A 63 7.91 11.13 -2.12
N VAL A 64 7.80 9.84 -1.79
CA VAL A 64 6.53 9.20 -1.43
C VAL A 64 6.67 8.29 -0.24
N LEU A 65 5.73 8.39 0.71
CA LEU A 65 5.60 7.51 1.87
C LEU A 65 4.35 6.65 1.76
N PHE A 66 4.52 5.33 1.91
CA PHE A 66 3.46 4.33 1.95
C PHE A 66 3.14 3.89 3.37
N VAL A 67 1.85 3.73 3.68
CA VAL A 67 1.35 3.19 4.96
C VAL A 67 0.29 2.12 4.72
N HIS A 68 0.46 1.01 5.43
CA HIS A 68 -0.36 -0.19 5.33
C HIS A 68 -1.76 -0.08 5.95
N GLY A 69 -2.58 -1.11 5.72
CA GLY A 69 -3.90 -1.27 6.32
C GLY A 69 -3.89 -1.96 7.70
N ALA A 70 -5.05 -2.47 8.12
CA ALA A 70 -5.32 -2.92 9.48
C ALA A 70 -4.62 -4.23 9.92
N THR A 71 -4.02 -5.01 9.03
CA THR A 71 -3.59 -6.37 9.38
C THR A 71 -2.16 -6.69 8.95
N TYR A 72 -1.79 -6.27 7.75
CA TYR A 72 -0.55 -6.64 7.09
C TYR A 72 0.40 -5.45 7.03
N PRO A 73 1.72 -5.63 7.29
CA PRO A 73 2.68 -4.53 7.31
C PRO A 73 2.95 -3.95 5.93
N SER A 74 3.56 -2.77 5.89
CA SER A 74 3.82 -2.04 4.64
C SER A 74 4.73 -2.79 3.68
N GLU A 75 5.75 -3.50 4.19
CA GLU A 75 6.68 -4.25 3.35
C GLU A 75 5.96 -5.30 2.49
N THR A 76 4.99 -6.01 3.06
CA THR A 76 4.25 -7.07 2.36
C THR A 76 3.13 -6.55 1.46
N ALA A 77 2.74 -5.29 1.61
CA ALA A 77 1.79 -4.62 0.72
C ALA A 77 2.50 -3.92 -0.45
N PHE A 78 3.56 -3.16 -0.18
CA PHE A 78 4.13 -2.24 -1.16
C PHE A 78 5.51 -2.67 -1.69
N ASP A 79 6.21 -3.57 -1.00
CA ASP A 79 7.53 -4.05 -1.41
C ASP A 79 7.63 -5.57 -1.64
N ILE A 80 6.50 -6.26 -1.74
CA ILE A 80 6.49 -7.68 -2.10
C ILE A 80 6.91 -7.88 -3.56
N ALA A 81 7.95 -8.71 -3.77
CA ALA A 81 8.47 -9.03 -5.10
C ALA A 81 7.59 -10.06 -5.81
N LEU A 82 6.45 -9.64 -6.35
CA LEU A 82 5.60 -10.42 -7.26
C LEU A 82 6.03 -10.23 -8.71
N PRO A 83 5.58 -11.06 -9.68
CA PRO A 83 5.89 -10.88 -11.08
C PRO A 83 5.56 -9.46 -11.57
N GLY A 84 6.54 -8.76 -12.15
CA GLY A 84 6.46 -7.34 -12.54
C GLY A 84 7.11 -6.38 -11.52
N GLY A 85 7.75 -6.87 -10.45
CA GLY A 85 8.44 -6.07 -9.42
C GLY A 85 7.52 -5.65 -8.27
N SER A 86 8.03 -4.97 -7.26
CA SER A 86 7.23 -4.37 -6.19
C SER A 86 6.67 -3.00 -6.60
N TRP A 87 5.70 -2.47 -5.84
CA TRP A 87 5.26 -1.09 -6.07
C TRP A 87 6.37 -0.09 -5.79
N MET A 88 7.15 -0.30 -4.72
CA MET A 88 8.31 0.54 -4.42
C MET A 88 9.36 0.51 -5.53
N ASP A 89 9.66 -0.68 -6.12
CA ASP A 89 10.56 -0.77 -7.27
C ASP A 89 10.03 0.04 -8.45
N TYR A 90 8.74 -0.09 -8.75
CA TYR A 90 8.08 0.59 -9.87
C TYR A 90 8.21 2.11 -9.78
N VAL A 91 7.96 2.70 -8.62
CA VAL A 91 8.08 4.15 -8.45
C VAL A 91 9.54 4.61 -8.38
N ALA A 92 10.42 3.80 -7.74
CA ALA A 92 11.86 4.10 -7.68
C ALA A 92 12.51 4.10 -9.07
N GLU A 93 12.18 3.14 -9.94
CA GLU A 93 12.62 3.10 -11.34
C GLU A 93 12.22 4.36 -12.12
N ARG A 94 11.15 5.04 -11.70
CA ARG A 94 10.64 6.32 -12.27
C ARG A 94 11.20 7.57 -11.58
N GLY A 95 12.25 7.38 -10.78
CA GLY A 95 13.01 8.48 -10.19
C GLY A 95 12.44 9.01 -8.88
N TYR A 96 11.48 8.31 -8.29
CA TYR A 96 10.99 8.61 -6.94
C TYR A 96 11.94 8.08 -5.87
N ASP A 97 11.88 8.73 -4.72
CA ASP A 97 12.43 8.28 -3.45
C ASP A 97 11.28 7.67 -2.66
N ALA A 98 11.18 6.34 -2.69
CA ALA A 98 10.05 5.60 -2.14
C ALA A 98 10.35 5.14 -0.71
N TYR A 99 9.52 5.52 0.23
CA TYR A 99 9.57 5.09 1.63
C TYR A 99 8.33 4.29 1.99
N LEU A 100 8.49 3.34 2.89
CA LEU A 100 7.38 2.76 3.64
C LEU A 100 7.69 2.85 5.14
N VAL A 101 6.65 2.85 5.97
CA VAL A 101 6.77 2.72 7.43
C VAL A 101 5.80 1.66 7.92
N ASP A 102 6.26 0.82 8.85
CA ASP A 102 5.39 -0.05 9.64
C ASP A 102 4.94 0.70 10.89
N ILE A 103 3.64 0.76 11.13
CA ILE A 103 3.07 1.31 12.37
C ILE A 103 3.48 0.42 13.55
N ARG A 104 3.58 0.96 14.76
CA ARG A 104 3.86 0.21 15.98
C ARG A 104 3.01 -1.05 16.09
N GLY A 105 3.60 -2.15 16.51
CA GLY A 105 2.94 -3.46 16.60
C GLY A 105 2.84 -4.23 15.29
N TYR A 106 3.19 -3.63 14.15
CA TYR A 106 3.19 -4.27 12.84
C TYR A 106 4.60 -4.46 12.30
N GLY A 107 4.74 -5.40 11.39
CA GLY A 107 5.97 -5.61 10.63
C GLY A 107 7.20 -5.76 11.52
N ARG A 108 8.22 -4.97 11.25
CA ARG A 108 9.47 -4.94 12.01
C ARG A 108 9.52 -3.83 13.05
N SER A 109 8.47 -3.00 13.17
CA SER A 109 8.35 -1.98 14.21
C SER A 109 8.19 -2.61 15.59
N THR A 110 8.48 -1.86 16.65
CA THR A 110 8.37 -2.33 18.03
C THR A 110 7.00 -2.93 18.29
N ARG A 111 6.99 -4.19 18.76
CA ARG A 111 5.81 -4.84 19.34
C ARG A 111 5.85 -4.65 20.85
N PRO A 112 4.86 -3.95 21.44
CA PRO A 112 4.78 -3.81 22.90
C PRO A 112 4.64 -5.16 23.61
N ALA A 113 5.06 -5.24 24.86
CA ALA A 113 5.00 -6.44 25.69
C ALA A 113 3.57 -7.02 25.81
N SER A 114 2.53 -6.19 25.63
CA SER A 114 1.13 -6.65 25.55
C SER A 114 0.86 -7.63 24.40
N MET A 115 1.72 -7.71 23.39
CA MET A 115 1.64 -8.74 22.33
C MET A 115 2.28 -10.08 22.73
N ASP A 116 3.02 -10.14 23.80
CA ASP A 116 3.63 -11.39 24.32
C ASP A 116 2.77 -12.06 25.38
N ALA A 117 1.75 -11.37 25.89
CA ALA A 117 0.73 -11.90 26.80
C ALA A 117 -0.53 -12.36 26.02
N PRO A 118 -1.44 -13.14 26.64
CA PRO A 118 -2.77 -13.40 26.10
C PRO A 118 -3.48 -12.09 25.75
N PRO A 119 -4.15 -11.99 24.57
CA PRO A 119 -4.67 -10.73 24.08
C PRO A 119 -5.71 -10.08 24.99
N ASP A 120 -6.50 -10.87 25.70
CA ASP A 120 -7.56 -10.44 26.62
C ASP A 120 -7.04 -9.84 27.94
N GLN A 121 -5.76 -10.02 28.25
CA GLN A 121 -5.14 -9.45 29.45
C GLN A 121 -4.71 -7.99 29.30
N ASN A 122 -4.75 -7.45 28.09
CA ASN A 122 -4.32 -6.08 27.82
C ASN A 122 -5.33 -5.39 26.90
N PRO A 123 -5.51 -4.06 27.01
CA PRO A 123 -6.38 -3.30 26.12
C PRO A 123 -5.85 -3.26 24.70
N ALA A 124 -6.73 -2.95 23.76
CA ALA A 124 -6.35 -2.65 22.39
C ALA A 124 -5.38 -1.45 22.33
N PHE A 125 -4.38 -1.53 21.46
CA PHE A 125 -3.37 -0.48 21.24
C PHE A 125 -3.10 -0.29 19.75
N ALA A 126 -2.27 0.69 19.39
CA ALA A 126 -2.01 1.12 18.02
C ALA A 126 -3.32 1.49 17.31
N ASP A 127 -4.09 2.37 17.92
CA ASP A 127 -5.26 2.98 17.30
C ASP A 127 -4.87 4.04 16.25
N THR A 128 -5.85 4.66 15.60
CA THR A 128 -5.59 5.66 14.56
C THR A 128 -4.82 6.87 15.07
N ALA A 129 -5.04 7.29 16.33
CA ALA A 129 -4.31 8.41 16.91
C ALA A 129 -2.82 8.09 17.11
N ASP A 130 -2.50 6.89 17.59
CA ASP A 130 -1.12 6.41 17.67
C ASP A 130 -0.45 6.29 16.30
N ALA A 131 -1.18 5.76 15.31
CA ALA A 131 -0.68 5.60 13.96
C ALA A 131 -0.42 6.95 13.26
N ILE A 132 -1.22 7.99 13.54
CA ILE A 132 -0.98 9.36 13.03
C ILE A 132 0.33 9.92 13.62
N LYS A 133 0.63 9.66 14.90
CA LYS A 133 1.93 10.06 15.51
C LYS A 133 3.10 9.34 14.83
N ASP A 134 2.96 8.02 14.56
CA ASP A 134 4.00 7.22 13.92
C ASP A 134 4.27 7.71 12.48
N VAL A 135 3.23 8.02 11.72
CA VAL A 135 3.35 8.64 10.40
C VAL A 135 4.01 10.01 10.50
N GLY A 136 3.64 10.82 11.48
CA GLY A 136 4.26 12.13 11.73
C GLY A 136 5.77 12.01 11.93
N ALA A 137 6.22 11.08 12.77
CA ALA A 137 7.65 10.81 12.99
C ALA A 137 8.36 10.39 11.69
N ALA A 138 7.73 9.54 10.86
CA ALA A 138 8.28 9.12 9.58
C ALA A 138 8.36 10.28 8.58
N VAL A 139 7.33 11.12 8.47
CA VAL A 139 7.31 12.33 7.61
C VAL A 139 8.42 13.30 8.03
N ASP A 140 8.56 13.57 9.32
CA ASP A 140 9.58 14.48 9.83
C ASP A 140 11.00 13.95 9.61
N PHE A 141 11.22 12.64 9.80
CA PHE A 141 12.48 11.97 9.48
C PHE A 141 12.84 12.12 7.99
N ILE A 142 11.89 11.81 7.08
CA ILE A 142 12.10 11.88 5.64
C ILE A 142 12.36 13.32 5.20
N SER A 143 11.56 14.27 5.69
CA SER A 143 11.68 15.70 5.38
C SER A 143 13.05 16.24 5.78
N LYS A 144 13.50 15.93 7.01
CA LYS A 144 14.84 16.30 7.49
C LYS A 144 15.94 15.65 6.66
N ARG A 145 15.82 14.35 6.37
CA ARG A 145 16.81 13.58 5.61
C ARG A 145 16.99 14.12 4.19
N ARG A 146 15.92 14.56 3.56
CA ARG A 146 15.90 15.04 2.15
C ARG A 146 15.90 16.55 2.02
N ASN A 147 15.89 17.26 3.13
CA ASN A 147 15.84 18.72 3.16
C ASN A 147 14.66 19.29 2.36
N VAL A 148 13.46 18.75 2.62
CA VAL A 148 12.19 19.17 2.01
C VAL A 148 11.16 19.41 3.10
N ASN A 149 10.12 20.22 2.81
CA ASN A 149 9.07 20.52 3.80
C ASN A 149 7.83 19.63 3.63
N LYS A 150 7.66 18.97 2.48
CA LYS A 150 6.47 18.20 2.16
C LYS A 150 6.80 17.03 1.24
N ILE A 151 5.98 15.94 1.32
CA ILE A 151 6.12 14.72 0.54
C ILE A 151 4.75 14.21 0.08
N ASN A 152 4.71 13.25 -0.87
CA ASN A 152 3.49 12.55 -1.23
C ASN A 152 3.18 11.45 -0.22
N LEU A 153 1.89 11.24 0.07
CA LEU A 153 1.42 10.21 0.99
C LEU A 153 0.49 9.23 0.29
N ILE A 154 0.66 7.94 0.54
CA ILE A 154 -0.21 6.86 0.05
C ILE A 154 -0.61 5.99 1.24
N GLY A 155 -1.91 5.89 1.50
CA GLY A 155 -2.47 5.00 2.50
C GLY A 155 -3.34 3.91 1.88
N TRP A 156 -3.30 2.69 2.43
CA TRP A 156 -4.17 1.59 2.07
C TRP A 156 -5.14 1.25 3.20
N SER A 157 -6.44 1.11 2.90
CA SER A 157 -7.43 0.66 3.88
C SER A 157 -7.42 1.56 5.13
N TRP A 158 -7.19 1.02 6.33
CA TRP A 158 -6.99 1.82 7.54
C TRP A 158 -5.89 2.88 7.39
N GLY A 159 -4.83 2.59 6.64
CA GLY A 159 -3.81 3.59 6.32
C GLY A 159 -4.36 4.85 5.64
N THR A 160 -5.53 4.77 5.00
CA THR A 160 -6.22 5.96 4.45
C THR A 160 -6.78 6.86 5.55
N THR A 161 -7.32 6.27 6.62
CA THR A 161 -7.80 7.01 7.79
C THR A 161 -6.63 7.69 8.49
N VAL A 162 -5.50 6.98 8.62
CA VAL A 162 -4.26 7.52 9.21
C VAL A 162 -3.70 8.66 8.37
N MET A 163 -3.52 8.45 7.04
CA MET A 163 -2.97 9.47 6.14
C MET A 163 -3.93 10.66 5.94
N GLY A 164 -5.23 10.41 5.89
CA GLY A 164 -6.27 11.44 5.84
C GLY A 164 -6.27 12.29 7.11
N GLY A 165 -6.23 11.65 8.28
CA GLY A 165 -6.16 12.33 9.57
C GLY A 165 -4.86 13.14 9.76
N PHE A 166 -3.72 12.57 9.35
CA PHE A 166 -2.45 13.30 9.35
C PHE A 166 -2.51 14.52 8.41
N THR A 167 -2.99 14.35 7.18
CA THR A 167 -3.05 15.43 6.18
C THR A 167 -3.98 16.55 6.63
N ALA A 168 -5.15 16.22 7.18
CA ALA A 168 -6.11 17.21 7.69
C ALA A 168 -5.48 18.15 8.73
N GLN A 169 -4.53 17.66 9.52
CA GLN A 169 -3.81 18.41 10.55
C GLN A 169 -2.51 19.06 10.05
N ASN A 170 -1.94 18.59 8.90
CA ASN A 170 -0.59 18.96 8.44
C ASN A 170 -0.54 19.14 6.91
N ASN A 171 -1.43 19.94 6.34
CA ASN A 171 -1.49 20.18 4.89
C ASN A 171 -0.17 20.71 4.30
N ASP A 172 0.57 21.48 5.07
CA ASP A 172 1.87 22.07 4.70
C ASP A 172 2.98 21.03 4.56
N LYS A 173 2.82 19.83 5.13
CA LYS A 173 3.75 18.71 5.02
C LYS A 173 3.40 17.73 3.88
N VAL A 174 2.33 17.97 3.13
CA VAL A 174 1.83 17.04 2.10
C VAL A 174 1.80 17.71 0.72
N VAL A 175 2.35 17.02 -0.30
CA VAL A 175 2.28 17.45 -1.71
C VAL A 175 0.98 16.94 -2.34
N LYS A 176 0.76 15.63 -2.27
CA LYS A 176 -0.43 14.92 -2.77
C LYS A 176 -0.79 13.78 -1.82
N LEU A 177 -2.08 13.49 -1.73
CA LEU A 177 -2.62 12.41 -0.93
C LEU A 177 -3.28 11.35 -1.83
N VAL A 178 -2.95 10.08 -1.61
CA VAL A 178 -3.61 8.95 -2.25
C VAL A 178 -4.27 8.08 -1.18
N LEU A 179 -5.57 7.91 -1.30
CA LEU A 179 -6.41 7.08 -0.45
C LEU A 179 -6.84 5.84 -1.24
N TYR A 180 -6.08 4.74 -1.11
CA TYR A 180 -6.39 3.46 -1.75
C TYR A 180 -7.25 2.61 -0.83
N ALA A 181 -8.43 2.21 -1.33
CA ALA A 181 -9.45 1.46 -0.59
C ALA A 181 -9.83 2.15 0.74
N PRO A 182 -10.41 3.38 0.69
CA PRO A 182 -10.61 4.21 1.88
C PRO A 182 -11.52 3.54 2.92
N LEU A 183 -11.03 3.39 4.14
CA LEU A 183 -11.84 3.02 5.30
C LEU A 183 -12.57 4.26 5.83
N TRP A 184 -13.89 4.16 5.94
CA TRP A 184 -14.78 5.23 6.42
C TRP A 184 -15.83 4.69 7.39
N THR A 185 -16.83 5.48 7.71
CA THR A 185 -17.93 5.07 8.58
C THR A 185 -18.71 3.90 7.97
N LEU A 186 -19.13 2.98 8.82
CA LEU A 186 -19.91 1.81 8.43
C LEU A 186 -21.41 2.15 8.38
N LYS A 187 -22.15 1.44 7.52
CA LYS A 187 -23.63 1.50 7.50
C LYS A 187 -24.25 0.63 8.59
N GLU A 188 -23.56 -0.45 8.94
CA GLU A 188 -24.01 -1.43 9.95
C GLU A 188 -22.93 -1.61 11.01
N PRO A 189 -23.32 -1.95 12.25
CA PRO A 189 -22.36 -2.28 13.29
C PRO A 189 -21.42 -3.41 12.88
N PRO A 190 -20.12 -3.37 13.24
CA PRO A 190 -19.18 -4.43 12.88
C PRO A 190 -19.49 -5.71 13.67
N PRO A 191 -19.25 -6.90 13.07
CA PRO A 191 -19.52 -8.20 13.70
C PRO A 191 -18.44 -8.64 14.70
N PHE A 192 -17.65 -7.72 15.26
CA PHE A 192 -16.57 -7.98 16.21
C PHE A 192 -16.52 -6.92 17.32
N SER A 193 -15.87 -7.22 18.44
CA SER A 193 -15.83 -6.36 19.62
C SER A 193 -14.68 -5.34 19.62
N GLY A 194 -13.60 -5.60 18.90
CA GLY A 194 -12.37 -4.75 18.96
C GLY A 194 -11.62 -4.83 20.29
N SER A 195 -11.97 -5.76 21.18
CA SER A 195 -11.34 -5.92 22.50
C SER A 195 -10.01 -6.69 22.43
N GLY A 196 -9.22 -6.59 23.52
CA GLY A 196 -7.91 -7.24 23.62
C GLY A 196 -6.80 -6.56 22.82
N ALA A 197 -5.56 -6.84 23.20
CA ALA A 197 -4.39 -6.16 22.62
C ALA A 197 -4.20 -6.43 21.12
N TYR A 198 -4.41 -7.68 20.72
CA TYR A 198 -4.21 -8.10 19.33
C TYR A 198 -5.15 -9.25 18.95
N ARG A 199 -5.31 -9.46 17.66
CA ARG A 199 -5.95 -10.62 17.06
C ARG A 199 -4.94 -11.50 16.35
N THR A 200 -5.33 -12.74 16.08
CA THR A 200 -4.58 -13.68 15.25
C THR A 200 -5.30 -13.93 13.94
N VAL A 201 -4.54 -14.08 12.86
CA VAL A 201 -5.04 -14.42 11.53
C VAL A 201 -4.34 -15.68 11.07
N THR A 202 -5.09 -16.70 10.67
CA THR A 202 -4.55 -17.94 10.07
C THR A 202 -4.38 -17.77 8.57
N LYS A 203 -3.61 -18.68 7.96
CA LYS A 203 -3.41 -18.69 6.49
C LYS A 203 -4.74 -18.85 5.75
N GLU A 204 -5.61 -19.75 6.26
CA GLU A 204 -6.91 -20.05 5.66
C GLU A 204 -7.85 -18.83 5.74
N ALA A 205 -7.90 -18.17 6.90
CA ALA A 205 -8.71 -16.96 7.09
C ALA A 205 -8.22 -15.81 6.20
N ALA A 206 -6.89 -15.63 6.06
CA ALA A 206 -6.30 -14.65 5.17
C ALA A 206 -6.64 -14.94 3.70
N ARG A 207 -6.56 -16.23 3.27
CA ARG A 207 -6.93 -16.65 1.92
C ARG A 207 -8.40 -16.40 1.64
N ALA A 208 -9.27 -16.85 2.53
CA ALA A 208 -10.72 -16.68 2.39
C ALA A 208 -11.10 -15.20 2.27
N ARG A 209 -10.48 -14.33 3.08
CA ARG A 209 -10.69 -12.88 3.02
C ARG A 209 -10.21 -12.29 1.68
N GLY A 210 -9.02 -12.66 1.21
CA GLY A 210 -8.45 -12.15 -0.05
C GLY A 210 -9.23 -12.59 -1.29
N LEU A 211 -10.05 -13.63 -1.21
CA LEU A 211 -10.87 -14.12 -2.32
C LEU A 211 -12.30 -13.57 -2.32
N ARG A 212 -12.69 -12.78 -1.31
CA ARG A 212 -14.06 -12.23 -1.24
C ARG A 212 -14.31 -11.26 -2.39
N GLY A 213 -15.46 -11.45 -3.03
CA GLY A 213 -15.89 -10.65 -4.18
C GLY A 213 -15.42 -11.19 -5.53
N ILE A 214 -14.38 -12.02 -5.60
CA ILE A 214 -13.95 -12.63 -6.86
C ILE A 214 -14.94 -13.73 -7.26
N PRO A 215 -15.48 -13.72 -8.50
CA PRO A 215 -16.27 -14.83 -9.03
C PRO A 215 -15.52 -16.16 -8.93
N ASP A 216 -16.19 -17.25 -8.53
CA ASP A 216 -15.53 -18.53 -8.24
C ASP A 216 -14.65 -19.04 -9.38
N ALA A 217 -15.13 -18.94 -10.62
CA ALA A 217 -14.41 -19.38 -11.80
C ALA A 217 -13.11 -18.58 -12.09
N ARG A 218 -12.93 -17.40 -11.44
CA ARG A 218 -11.82 -16.48 -11.69
C ARG A 218 -10.82 -16.40 -10.54
N LYS A 219 -11.08 -17.07 -9.43
CA LYS A 219 -10.26 -16.94 -8.20
C LYS A 219 -8.78 -17.20 -8.44
N GLU A 220 -8.45 -18.29 -9.15
CA GLU A 220 -7.05 -18.63 -9.45
C GLU A 220 -6.43 -17.71 -10.52
N GLU A 221 -7.23 -17.18 -11.44
CA GLU A 221 -6.79 -16.21 -12.43
C GLU A 221 -6.38 -14.89 -11.77
N ILE A 222 -7.22 -14.34 -10.90
CA ILE A 222 -7.03 -13.01 -10.26
C ILE A 222 -6.04 -13.09 -9.12
N SER A 223 -6.19 -14.09 -8.23
CA SER A 223 -5.39 -14.27 -7.03
C SER A 223 -4.79 -15.68 -6.99
N PRO A 224 -3.71 -15.95 -7.76
CA PRO A 224 -3.10 -17.27 -7.82
C PRO A 224 -2.62 -17.76 -6.46
N GLN A 225 -2.82 -19.06 -6.20
CA GLN A 225 -2.39 -19.68 -4.93
C GLN A 225 -0.90 -19.46 -4.66
N ALA A 226 -0.04 -19.58 -5.68
CA ALA A 226 1.40 -19.37 -5.54
C ALA A 226 1.79 -17.94 -5.14
N TRP A 227 1.01 -16.92 -5.59
CA TRP A 227 1.24 -15.54 -5.18
C TRP A 227 0.82 -15.32 -3.73
N PHE A 228 -0.33 -15.88 -3.36
CA PHE A 228 -0.83 -15.84 -1.99
C PHE A 228 0.14 -16.55 -1.03
N ASP A 229 0.65 -17.73 -1.37
CA ASP A 229 1.61 -18.45 -0.52
C ASP A 229 2.87 -17.63 -0.27
N LYS A 230 3.45 -17.07 -1.34
CA LYS A 230 4.61 -16.17 -1.23
C LYS A 230 4.32 -14.95 -0.36
N TRP A 231 3.16 -14.34 -0.53
CA TRP A 231 2.74 -13.19 0.25
C TRP A 231 2.48 -13.55 1.71
N TRP A 232 1.83 -14.69 1.97
CA TRP A 232 1.61 -15.18 3.33
C TRP A 232 2.92 -15.47 4.06
N ASP A 233 3.85 -16.17 3.44
CA ASP A 233 5.16 -16.49 4.01
C ASP A 233 5.95 -15.21 4.33
N ALA A 234 5.89 -14.20 3.46
CA ALA A 234 6.49 -12.89 3.72
C ALA A 234 5.86 -12.18 4.93
N ASN A 235 4.52 -12.23 5.07
CA ASN A 235 3.83 -11.69 6.25
C ASN A 235 4.24 -12.41 7.53
N LEU A 236 4.25 -13.75 7.50
CA LEU A 236 4.59 -14.57 8.65
C LEU A 236 6.04 -14.34 9.11
N ALA A 237 6.96 -14.12 8.17
CA ALA A 237 8.36 -13.78 8.46
C ALA A 237 8.52 -12.47 9.25
N THR A 238 7.53 -11.57 9.20
CA THR A 238 7.54 -10.32 9.99
C THR A 238 7.06 -10.52 11.44
N ASP A 239 6.48 -11.67 11.80
CA ASP A 239 6.01 -12.00 13.15
C ASP A 239 6.57 -13.33 13.65
N PRO A 240 7.85 -13.38 14.07
CA PRO A 240 8.47 -14.64 14.51
C PRO A 240 7.76 -15.35 15.66
N ALA A 241 7.08 -14.63 16.55
CA ALA A 241 6.34 -15.25 17.66
C ALA A 241 4.99 -15.83 17.20
N GLY A 242 4.33 -15.22 16.22
CA GLY A 242 3.15 -15.78 15.56
C GLY A 242 3.50 -17.00 14.71
N ALA A 243 4.63 -16.96 14.00
CA ALA A 243 5.14 -18.04 13.17
C ALA A 243 5.45 -19.34 13.97
N LYS A 244 5.81 -19.21 15.26
CA LYS A 244 6.09 -20.34 16.14
C LYS A 244 4.84 -21.01 16.75
N ARG A 245 3.65 -20.45 16.53
CA ARG A 245 2.39 -21.04 17.01
C ARG A 245 1.99 -22.25 16.15
N THR A 246 1.12 -23.08 16.69
CA THR A 246 0.57 -24.25 16.00
C THR A 246 -0.97 -24.17 15.98
N PRO A 247 -1.60 -23.92 14.80
CA PRO A 247 -0.96 -23.56 13.52
C PRO A 247 -0.30 -22.17 13.59
N PRO A 248 0.65 -21.89 12.66
CA PRO A 248 1.24 -20.56 12.55
C PRO A 248 0.18 -19.48 12.25
N VAL A 249 0.32 -18.30 12.88
CA VAL A 249 -0.60 -17.18 12.73
C VAL A 249 0.15 -15.86 12.59
N LEU A 250 -0.47 -14.88 11.97
CA LEU A 250 -0.02 -13.51 12.03
C LEU A 250 -0.78 -12.78 13.15
N ARG A 251 -0.06 -12.05 14.01
CA ARG A 251 -0.66 -11.23 15.06
C ARG A 251 -0.74 -9.77 14.59
N ALA A 252 -1.89 -9.15 14.77
CA ALA A 252 -2.12 -7.75 14.43
C ALA A 252 -2.81 -6.99 15.57
N PRO A 253 -2.35 -5.78 15.93
CA PRO A 253 -2.96 -4.96 16.96
C PRO A 253 -4.46 -4.71 16.72
N ASN A 254 -5.22 -4.59 17.79
CA ASN A 254 -6.67 -4.36 17.74
C ASN A 254 -7.07 -2.89 17.83
N GLY A 255 -6.15 -1.94 17.93
CA GLY A 255 -6.51 -0.52 17.99
C GLY A 255 -7.41 -0.05 16.88
N VAL A 256 -7.15 -0.51 15.64
CA VAL A 256 -8.05 -0.24 14.51
C VAL A 256 -9.45 -0.85 14.67
N LEU A 257 -9.57 -2.07 15.24
CA LEU A 257 -10.88 -2.70 15.48
C LEU A 257 -11.65 -1.96 16.57
N LYS A 258 -10.95 -1.48 17.61
CA LYS A 258 -11.51 -0.61 18.63
C LYS A 258 -12.06 0.67 18.00
N ASP A 259 -11.29 1.35 17.14
CA ASP A 259 -11.73 2.55 16.43
C ASP A 259 -12.97 2.30 15.55
N ILE A 260 -12.99 1.17 14.86
CA ILE A 260 -14.16 0.78 14.06
C ILE A 260 -15.40 0.62 14.94
N VAL A 261 -15.28 -0.06 16.07
CA VAL A 261 -16.44 -0.30 17.00
C VAL A 261 -16.86 0.99 17.71
N GLU A 262 -15.92 1.77 18.21
CA GLU A 262 -16.21 2.93 19.04
C GLU A 262 -16.62 4.18 18.24
N PHE A 263 -16.13 4.29 17.00
CA PHE A 263 -16.32 5.48 16.17
C PHE A 263 -16.98 5.16 14.82
N LEU A 264 -16.29 4.45 13.93
CA LEU A 264 -16.73 4.30 12.54
C LEU A 264 -18.07 3.54 12.41
N GLY A 265 -18.27 2.50 13.22
CA GLY A 265 -19.52 1.75 13.31
C GLY A 265 -20.69 2.52 13.97
N LYS A 266 -20.41 3.68 14.54
CA LYS A 266 -21.40 4.62 15.10
C LYS A 266 -21.56 5.87 14.24
N GLY A 267 -21.07 5.84 12.99
CA GLY A 267 -21.14 6.96 12.06
C GLY A 267 -20.28 8.17 12.44
N LYS A 268 -19.27 7.98 13.33
CA LYS A 268 -18.35 9.04 13.79
C LYS A 268 -17.02 8.92 13.07
N PRO A 269 -16.71 9.78 12.07
CA PRO A 269 -15.42 9.72 11.37
C PRO A 269 -14.27 10.15 12.28
N LEU A 270 -13.06 9.59 12.03
CA LEU A 270 -11.85 9.87 12.79
C LEU A 270 -11.10 11.10 12.29
N TYR A 271 -11.49 11.67 11.18
CA TYR A 271 -11.01 12.95 10.66
C TYR A 271 -12.09 13.62 9.82
N ASN A 272 -11.94 14.91 9.55
CA ASN A 272 -12.84 15.64 8.69
C ASN A 272 -12.18 15.85 7.30
N PRO A 273 -12.70 15.25 6.21
CA PRO A 273 -12.13 15.42 4.88
C PRO A 273 -12.14 16.87 4.38
N SER A 274 -13.04 17.75 4.88
CA SER A 274 -13.05 19.16 4.52
C SER A 274 -11.78 19.92 4.98
N ASP A 275 -11.01 19.37 5.91
CA ASP A 275 -9.76 19.97 6.39
C ASP A 275 -8.57 19.61 5.48
N ILE A 276 -8.76 18.73 4.50
CA ILE A 276 -7.75 18.38 3.49
C ILE A 276 -7.74 19.42 2.38
N ARG A 277 -6.58 20.05 2.16
CA ARG A 277 -6.35 21.14 1.20
C ARG A 277 -5.28 20.84 0.16
N VAL A 278 -4.99 19.56 -0.06
CA VAL A 278 -3.99 19.10 -1.04
C VAL A 278 -4.65 18.27 -2.13
N PRO A 279 -4.07 18.17 -3.35
CA PRO A 279 -4.60 17.29 -4.38
C PRO A 279 -4.75 15.87 -3.87
N THR A 280 -5.94 15.26 -4.04
CA THR A 280 -6.29 13.96 -3.45
C THR A 280 -6.86 13.01 -4.50
N LEU A 281 -6.32 11.79 -4.56
CA LEU A 281 -6.84 10.67 -5.33
C LEU A 281 -7.48 9.66 -4.38
N LEU A 282 -8.73 9.28 -4.66
CA LEU A 282 -9.37 8.09 -4.09
C LEU A 282 -9.36 7.01 -5.15
N ILE A 283 -8.95 5.79 -4.78
CA ILE A 283 -8.93 4.66 -5.71
C ILE A 283 -9.40 3.40 -4.99
N VAL A 284 -10.35 2.70 -5.59
CA VAL A 284 -10.99 1.51 -5.02
C VAL A 284 -11.17 0.47 -6.10
N ALA A 285 -11.19 -0.80 -5.73
CA ALA A 285 -11.46 -1.90 -6.65
C ALA A 285 -12.95 -2.28 -6.61
N GLU A 286 -13.48 -2.69 -7.76
CA GLU A 286 -14.90 -3.00 -7.99
C GLU A 286 -15.47 -4.02 -7.00
N TRP A 287 -14.67 -5.05 -6.67
CA TRP A 287 -15.09 -6.16 -5.80
C TRP A 287 -14.64 -6.01 -4.34
N ASP A 288 -14.20 -4.81 -3.95
CA ASP A 288 -13.79 -4.54 -2.56
C ASP A 288 -14.99 -4.64 -1.61
N GLN A 289 -14.98 -5.66 -0.77
CA GLN A 289 -16.00 -5.90 0.27
C GLN A 289 -15.55 -5.47 1.68
N ASP A 290 -14.28 -5.11 1.85
CA ASP A 290 -13.76 -4.61 3.13
C ASP A 290 -14.01 -3.10 3.28
N THR A 291 -13.79 -2.36 2.19
CA THR A 291 -14.08 -0.92 2.09
C THR A 291 -14.87 -0.65 0.81
N PRO A 292 -16.17 -0.98 0.81
CA PRO A 292 -17.03 -0.86 -0.38
C PRO A 292 -17.04 0.57 -0.95
N LEU A 293 -17.30 0.69 -2.25
CA LEU A 293 -17.26 1.93 -3.02
C LEU A 293 -17.95 3.12 -2.33
N PHE A 294 -19.06 2.90 -1.61
CA PHE A 294 -19.77 3.98 -0.92
C PHE A 294 -18.87 4.72 0.10
N MET A 295 -17.88 4.04 0.71
CA MET A 295 -16.97 4.68 1.64
C MET A 295 -16.08 5.71 0.93
N ALA A 296 -15.57 5.38 -0.26
CA ALA A 296 -14.80 6.32 -1.08
C ALA A 296 -15.68 7.51 -1.51
N GLN A 297 -16.91 7.25 -1.95
CA GLN A 297 -17.87 8.28 -2.37
C GLN A 297 -18.22 9.24 -1.22
N GLU A 298 -18.40 8.72 -0.01
CA GLU A 298 -18.63 9.54 1.20
C GLU A 298 -17.44 10.47 1.49
N VAL A 299 -16.21 9.95 1.46
CA VAL A 299 -15.00 10.76 1.63
C VAL A 299 -14.89 11.77 0.49
N PHE A 300 -15.07 11.34 -0.77
CA PHE A 300 -14.97 12.20 -1.96
C PHE A 300 -15.94 13.39 -1.89
N SER A 301 -17.18 13.15 -1.51
CA SER A 301 -18.19 14.22 -1.39
C SER A 301 -17.79 15.29 -0.38
N ARG A 302 -17.09 14.91 0.70
CA ARG A 302 -16.66 15.77 1.81
C ARG A 302 -15.32 16.49 1.58
N LEU A 303 -14.56 16.15 0.55
CA LEU A 303 -13.32 16.85 0.15
C LEU A 303 -13.64 18.17 -0.56
N VAL A 304 -14.24 19.11 0.15
CA VAL A 304 -14.76 20.36 -0.44
C VAL A 304 -13.70 21.48 -0.57
N ASN A 305 -12.61 21.41 0.21
CA ASN A 305 -11.52 22.39 0.20
C ASN A 305 -10.26 21.92 -0.54
N THR A 306 -10.30 20.73 -1.11
CA THR A 306 -9.23 20.16 -1.93
C THR A 306 -9.15 20.89 -3.27
N PRO A 307 -7.97 21.38 -3.71
CA PRO A 307 -7.83 22.10 -4.97
C PRO A 307 -8.09 21.21 -6.18
N TYR A 308 -7.89 19.92 -6.04
CA TYR A 308 -8.17 18.90 -7.05
C TYR A 308 -8.43 17.55 -6.40
N LYS A 309 -9.48 16.88 -6.81
CA LYS A 309 -9.80 15.52 -6.38
C LYS A 309 -10.23 14.64 -7.54
N ARG A 310 -9.86 13.37 -7.47
CA ARG A 310 -10.26 12.33 -8.42
C ARG A 310 -10.69 11.09 -7.67
N GLU A 311 -11.73 10.42 -8.16
CA GLU A 311 -12.12 9.09 -7.74
C GLU A 311 -11.97 8.14 -8.91
N VAL A 312 -11.39 6.95 -8.68
CA VAL A 312 -11.19 5.92 -9.67
C VAL A 312 -11.66 4.58 -9.12
N VAL A 313 -12.50 3.89 -9.89
CA VAL A 313 -12.90 2.51 -9.62
C VAL A 313 -12.18 1.61 -10.61
N LEU A 314 -11.39 0.67 -10.09
CA LEU A 314 -10.68 -0.34 -10.89
C LEU A 314 -11.53 -1.58 -11.03
N ALA A 315 -11.73 -2.06 -12.27
CA ALA A 315 -12.45 -3.28 -12.53
C ALA A 315 -11.70 -4.53 -12.01
N GLU A 316 -12.44 -5.58 -11.71
CA GLU A 316 -11.93 -6.94 -11.48
C GLU A 316 -10.89 -7.09 -10.36
N GLY A 317 -10.94 -6.25 -9.33
CA GLY A 317 -10.04 -6.31 -8.18
C GLY A 317 -10.78 -6.32 -6.86
N THR A 318 -10.16 -6.89 -5.83
CA THR A 318 -10.69 -6.86 -4.45
C THR A 318 -9.97 -5.81 -3.60
N HIS A 319 -10.25 -5.81 -2.30
CA HIS A 319 -9.49 -5.03 -1.32
C HIS A 319 -7.97 -5.27 -1.40
N ALA A 320 -7.57 -6.44 -1.85
CA ALA A 320 -6.20 -6.89 -1.96
C ALA A 320 -5.60 -6.74 -3.38
N ILE A 321 -6.20 -5.91 -4.28
CA ILE A 321 -5.71 -5.74 -5.66
C ILE A 321 -4.21 -5.44 -5.74
N VAL A 322 -3.61 -4.86 -4.71
CA VAL A 322 -2.16 -4.58 -4.61
C VAL A 322 -1.30 -5.85 -4.72
N VAL A 323 -1.84 -7.02 -4.42
CA VAL A 323 -1.17 -8.33 -4.50
C VAL A 323 -1.84 -9.30 -5.50
N GLU A 324 -2.78 -8.82 -6.30
CA GLU A 324 -3.47 -9.57 -7.35
C GLU A 324 -2.79 -9.41 -8.72
N LYS A 325 -3.19 -10.20 -9.72
CA LYS A 325 -2.57 -10.14 -11.07
C LYS A 325 -2.75 -8.81 -11.77
N ASN A 326 -3.87 -8.14 -11.55
CA ASN A 326 -4.20 -6.84 -12.13
C ASN A 326 -3.64 -5.64 -11.33
N ARG A 327 -2.85 -5.88 -10.28
CA ARG A 327 -2.24 -4.83 -9.43
C ARG A 327 -1.54 -3.70 -10.17
N MET A 328 -1.04 -3.98 -11.38
CA MET A 328 -0.36 -2.96 -12.17
C MET A 328 -1.30 -1.85 -12.67
N GLU A 329 -2.60 -2.08 -12.71
CA GLU A 329 -3.58 -1.02 -12.99
C GLU A 329 -3.65 0.00 -11.86
N LEU A 330 -3.74 -0.48 -10.61
CA LEU A 330 -3.65 0.35 -9.42
C LEU A 330 -2.35 1.18 -9.42
N ILE A 331 -1.21 0.51 -9.60
CA ILE A 331 0.11 1.14 -9.55
C ILE A 331 0.27 2.22 -10.63
N ARG A 332 -0.17 1.94 -11.86
CA ARG A 332 -0.08 2.88 -12.98
C ARG A 332 -1.00 4.08 -12.81
N GLU A 333 -2.23 3.87 -12.30
CA GLU A 333 -3.16 4.97 -12.09
C GLU A 333 -2.68 5.92 -11.00
N VAL A 334 -2.16 5.38 -9.89
CA VAL A 334 -1.54 6.20 -8.85
C VAL A 334 -0.30 6.92 -9.38
N GLN A 335 0.53 6.25 -10.21
CA GLN A 335 1.70 6.90 -10.81
C GLN A 335 1.30 8.08 -11.71
N ARG A 336 0.25 7.95 -12.53
CA ARG A 336 -0.27 9.07 -13.35
C ARG A 336 -0.62 10.27 -12.49
N PHE A 337 -1.36 10.02 -11.40
CA PHE A 337 -1.73 11.09 -10.47
C PHE A 337 -0.52 11.75 -9.82
N LEU A 338 0.49 10.98 -9.41
CA LEU A 338 1.72 11.51 -8.82
C LEU A 338 2.51 12.37 -9.82
N ASP A 339 2.55 11.99 -11.10
CA ASP A 339 3.30 12.69 -12.16
C ASP A 339 2.59 13.93 -12.71
N GLU A 340 1.29 14.13 -12.46
CA GLU A 340 0.56 15.32 -12.90
C GLU A 340 1.13 16.59 -12.26
N LYS A 341 1.47 17.57 -13.09
CA LYS A 341 1.85 18.91 -12.64
C LYS A 341 0.57 19.74 -12.49
N ARG A 342 0.21 20.04 -11.26
CA ARG A 342 -0.96 20.89 -10.94
C ARG A 342 -0.62 21.83 -9.79
#